data_3d79a53b13b5ed3ab1ec235f264885ba
#
_entry.id   3d79a53b13b5ed3ab1ec235f264885ba
#
_cell.length_a   1.000
_cell.length_b   1.000
_cell.length_c   1.000
_cell.angle_alpha   90.00
_cell.angle_beta   90.00
_cell.angle_gamma   90.00
#
_symmetry.space_group_name_H-M   'P 1'
#
loop_
_entity.id
_entity.type
_entity.pdbx_description
1 polymer ?
#
loop_
_entity_poly.entity_id
_entity_poly.type
_entity_poly.pdbx_seq_one_letter_code
_entity_poly.pdbx_strand_id
1 'polypeptide(L)'
;MPANDLSQQQYHKMTETPIPRLILSLAAPTILSMLITSIYNLADTFFVGQLSTSASGAVGIVSSLMAIIQALGFMFGHGAGGIISRSLGNQDTHAATKFASTSFFTAMAVGAVLAVGGLATLPRFMMLLGSTDTILPHASAYARPILFAAPLMMSSLVMNNILRYEGKANLAMIGLVTGGVLNIVLDPLFIFVFKMGTGGAGLATALSQCISFFILLSMFLRGKTVSQFRITEITRAPRDYLLIFTNGAPSFGRQGLNSIGGMLLNIAARAYGDAAVAGMSIISRIFLFILSVAIGVGQGLQPVAAFNYGAKKYRRVRQAAIFTIFAAFCFVCVLNVVCWCNSETLIHLFRDDPEVLAVALPAFRYQCLAMFLQPVIVVANMMFQSIGKSGRATFLACCRQGVCFIPLILTLPHLLGLPGIEMCQPIADMLTFFISVPFLLPFLHRLNQMEEA
;
A
#
# COMPACT_ATOMS: atom_id res chain seq x y z
N MET A 1 22.97 -2.81 -23.02
CA MET A 1 24.11 -2.36 -22.19
C MET A 1 24.59 -3.55 -21.36
N PRO A 2 25.89 -3.75 -21.18
CA PRO A 2 26.39 -4.77 -20.24
C PRO A 2 25.85 -4.49 -18.81
N ALA A 3 25.59 -5.55 -18.05
CA ALA A 3 24.99 -5.42 -16.70
C ALA A 3 25.85 -4.55 -15.74
N ASN A 4 27.17 -4.54 -15.93
CA ASN A 4 28.09 -3.71 -15.16
C ASN A 4 27.88 -2.21 -15.39
N ASP A 5 27.63 -1.76 -16.63
CA ASP A 5 27.41 -0.35 -16.93
C ASP A 5 26.10 0.14 -16.31
N LEU A 6 25.05 -0.69 -16.35
CA LEU A 6 23.75 -0.38 -15.75
C LEU A 6 23.86 -0.25 -14.22
N SER A 7 24.62 -1.15 -13.59
CA SER A 7 24.84 -1.12 -12.14
C SER A 7 25.62 0.12 -11.71
N GLN A 8 26.66 0.51 -12.45
CA GLN A 8 27.45 1.70 -12.16
C GLN A 8 26.64 2.99 -12.36
N GLN A 9 25.89 3.12 -13.46
CA GLN A 9 25.00 4.25 -13.68
C GLN A 9 23.95 4.39 -12.56
N GLN A 10 23.41 3.26 -12.13
CA GLN A 10 22.47 3.21 -11.01
C GLN A 10 23.15 3.67 -9.71
N TYR A 11 24.36 3.21 -9.45
CA TYR A 11 25.12 3.59 -8.26
C TYR A 11 25.37 5.10 -8.23
N HIS A 12 25.89 5.68 -9.31
CA HIS A 12 26.10 7.13 -9.40
C HIS A 12 24.79 7.91 -9.24
N LYS A 13 23.72 7.49 -9.93
CA LYS A 13 22.41 8.13 -9.78
C LYS A 13 21.94 8.17 -8.33
N MET A 14 22.01 7.05 -7.62
CA MET A 14 21.47 6.94 -6.26
C MET A 14 22.36 7.58 -5.21
N THR A 15 23.68 7.68 -5.45
CA THR A 15 24.65 8.17 -4.47
C THR A 15 25.16 9.59 -4.71
N GLU A 16 24.96 10.16 -5.89
CA GLU A 16 25.51 11.48 -6.26
C GLU A 16 24.43 12.50 -6.59
N THR A 17 23.27 12.08 -7.11
CA THR A 17 22.17 13.02 -7.40
C THR A 17 21.76 13.79 -6.14
N PRO A 18 21.50 15.10 -6.21
CA PRO A 18 20.99 15.88 -5.08
C PRO A 18 19.72 15.26 -4.50
N ILE A 19 19.68 15.14 -3.17
CA ILE A 19 18.60 14.45 -2.45
C ILE A 19 17.19 14.95 -2.82
N PRO A 20 16.92 16.28 -2.86
CA PRO A 20 15.59 16.77 -3.22
C PRO A 20 15.14 16.29 -4.60
N ARG A 21 16.01 16.42 -5.60
CA ARG A 21 15.72 16.00 -6.97
C ARG A 21 15.52 14.48 -7.07
N LEU A 22 16.33 13.72 -6.35
CA LEU A 22 16.24 12.26 -6.34
C LEU A 22 14.92 11.79 -5.72
N ILE A 23 14.59 12.28 -4.52
CA ILE A 23 13.35 11.93 -3.81
C ILE A 23 12.12 12.30 -4.65
N LEU A 24 12.05 13.54 -5.16
CA LEU A 24 10.88 13.96 -5.95
C LEU A 24 10.74 13.18 -7.25
N SER A 25 11.83 12.82 -7.92
CA SER A 25 11.80 12.03 -9.15
C SER A 25 11.30 10.59 -8.92
N LEU A 26 11.45 10.06 -7.72
CA LEU A 26 10.96 8.73 -7.34
C LEU A 26 9.55 8.79 -6.69
N ALA A 27 9.27 9.86 -5.96
CA ALA A 27 7.98 10.06 -5.31
C ALA A 27 6.86 10.38 -6.31
N ALA A 28 7.10 11.26 -7.28
CA ALA A 28 6.06 11.71 -8.22
C ALA A 28 5.40 10.55 -9.00
N PRO A 29 6.15 9.61 -9.64
CA PRO A 29 5.54 8.46 -10.29
C PRO A 29 4.80 7.55 -9.31
N THR A 30 5.28 7.43 -8.08
CA THR A 30 4.67 6.60 -7.05
C THR A 30 3.37 7.20 -6.54
N ILE A 31 3.33 8.52 -6.31
CA ILE A 31 2.10 9.25 -5.95
C ILE A 31 1.06 9.08 -7.06
N LEU A 32 1.43 9.29 -8.31
CA LEU A 32 0.52 9.11 -9.44
C LEU A 32 -0.04 7.69 -9.50
N SER A 33 0.80 6.69 -9.29
CA SER A 33 0.39 5.29 -9.23
C SER A 33 -0.62 5.03 -8.10
N MET A 34 -0.39 5.59 -6.91
CA MET A 34 -1.30 5.45 -5.76
C MET A 34 -2.65 6.13 -6.01
N LEU A 35 -2.65 7.32 -6.60
CA LEU A 35 -3.88 8.03 -6.95
C LEU A 35 -4.69 7.28 -7.99
N ILE A 36 -4.06 6.76 -9.04
CA ILE A 36 -4.74 5.95 -10.05
C ILE A 36 -5.30 4.66 -9.46
N THR A 37 -4.56 4.01 -8.55
CA THR A 37 -5.08 2.85 -7.82
C THR A 37 -6.33 3.19 -7.01
N SER A 38 -6.35 4.32 -6.34
CA SER A 38 -7.54 4.78 -5.60
C SER A 38 -8.72 5.09 -6.52
N ILE A 39 -8.46 5.70 -7.69
CA ILE A 39 -9.48 6.03 -8.68
C ILE A 39 -10.09 4.77 -9.28
N TYR A 40 -9.30 3.78 -9.68
CA TYR A 40 -9.87 2.58 -10.27
C TYR A 40 -10.67 1.76 -9.24
N ASN A 41 -10.25 1.70 -7.97
CA ASN A 41 -11.03 1.06 -6.93
C ASN A 41 -12.39 1.74 -6.69
N LEU A 42 -12.44 3.08 -6.79
CA LEU A 42 -13.70 3.83 -6.73
C LEU A 42 -14.58 3.56 -7.96
N ALA A 43 -13.99 3.54 -9.15
CA ALA A 43 -14.70 3.27 -10.40
C ALA A 43 -15.32 1.86 -10.40
N ASP A 44 -14.56 0.84 -10.02
CA ASP A 44 -15.05 -0.53 -9.88
C ASP A 44 -16.23 -0.62 -8.91
N THR A 45 -16.09 -0.01 -7.73
CA THR A 45 -17.19 0.07 -6.74
C THR A 45 -18.43 0.76 -7.32
N PHE A 46 -18.25 1.82 -8.08
CA PHE A 46 -19.34 2.56 -8.71
C PHE A 46 -20.05 1.72 -9.77
N PHE A 47 -19.34 1.10 -10.69
CA PHE A 47 -19.94 0.31 -11.77
C PHE A 47 -20.66 -0.95 -11.25
N VAL A 48 -20.03 -1.69 -10.34
CA VAL A 48 -20.67 -2.88 -9.74
C VAL A 48 -21.89 -2.50 -8.88
N GLY A 49 -21.79 -1.35 -8.19
CA GLY A 49 -22.90 -0.83 -7.37
C GLY A 49 -24.18 -0.52 -8.17
N GLN A 50 -24.07 -0.27 -9.47
CA GLN A 50 -25.23 -0.04 -10.36
C GLN A 50 -26.03 -1.31 -10.69
N LEU A 51 -25.46 -2.50 -10.50
CA LEU A 51 -26.11 -3.76 -10.85
C LEU A 51 -27.23 -4.13 -9.87
N SER A 52 -26.92 -4.21 -8.59
CA SER A 52 -27.87 -4.52 -7.50
C SER A 52 -27.23 -4.29 -6.13
N THR A 53 -28.06 -4.25 -5.09
CA THR A 53 -27.60 -4.17 -3.69
C THR A 53 -26.72 -5.36 -3.32
N SER A 54 -27.09 -6.59 -3.74
CA SER A 54 -26.28 -7.80 -3.51
C SER A 54 -24.95 -7.76 -4.27
N ALA A 55 -24.92 -7.23 -5.50
CA ALA A 55 -23.68 -7.01 -6.25
C ALA A 55 -22.78 -5.99 -5.56
N SER A 56 -23.35 -4.89 -5.05
CA SER A 56 -22.60 -3.90 -4.25
C SER A 56 -22.00 -4.55 -2.98
N GLY A 57 -22.75 -5.42 -2.32
CA GLY A 57 -22.24 -6.20 -1.19
C GLY A 57 -21.07 -7.13 -1.57
N ALA A 58 -21.10 -7.72 -2.76
CA ALA A 58 -20.02 -8.56 -3.26
C ALA A 58 -18.70 -7.81 -3.43
N VAL A 59 -18.72 -6.50 -3.76
CA VAL A 59 -17.50 -5.67 -3.81
C VAL A 59 -16.78 -5.66 -2.46
N GLY A 60 -17.51 -5.53 -1.36
CA GLY A 60 -16.93 -5.56 -0.01
C GLY A 60 -16.24 -6.89 0.30
N ILE A 61 -16.87 -8.01 -0.06
CA ILE A 61 -16.30 -9.35 0.14
C ILE A 61 -15.03 -9.54 -0.71
N VAL A 62 -15.09 -9.19 -1.99
CA VAL A 62 -13.95 -9.32 -2.92
C VAL A 62 -12.82 -8.35 -2.56
N SER A 63 -13.14 -7.17 -2.02
CA SER A 63 -12.13 -6.24 -1.48
C SER A 63 -11.30 -6.88 -0.36
N SER A 64 -11.89 -7.73 0.47
CA SER A 64 -11.16 -8.50 1.48
C SER A 64 -10.21 -9.51 0.86
N LEU A 65 -10.63 -10.20 -0.21
CA LEU A 65 -9.75 -11.09 -0.99
C LEU A 65 -8.59 -10.31 -1.61
N MET A 66 -8.88 -9.15 -2.23
CA MET A 66 -7.86 -8.27 -2.81
C MET A 66 -6.87 -7.77 -1.76
N ALA A 67 -7.35 -7.45 -0.56
CA ALA A 67 -6.49 -7.04 0.56
C ALA A 67 -5.53 -8.17 0.98
N ILE A 68 -5.96 -9.43 0.99
CA ILE A 68 -5.09 -10.58 1.26
C ILE A 68 -4.01 -10.71 0.19
N ILE A 69 -4.39 -10.67 -1.10
CA ILE A 69 -3.45 -10.73 -2.23
C ILE A 69 -2.42 -9.59 -2.14
N GLN A 70 -2.87 -8.38 -1.87
CA GLN A 70 -2.01 -7.21 -1.73
C GLN A 70 -1.09 -7.30 -0.51
N ALA A 71 -1.61 -7.74 0.64
CA ALA A 71 -0.81 -7.89 1.85
C ALA A 71 0.36 -8.86 1.65
N LEU A 72 0.08 -10.01 1.04
CA LEU A 72 1.09 -11.02 0.69
C LEU A 72 2.06 -10.49 -0.38
N GLY A 73 1.54 -9.88 -1.44
CA GLY A 73 2.37 -9.29 -2.50
C GLY A 73 3.31 -8.18 -1.99
N PHE A 74 2.83 -7.31 -1.12
CA PHE A 74 3.65 -6.28 -0.47
C PHE A 74 4.63 -6.87 0.54
N MET A 75 4.27 -7.94 1.24
CA MET A 75 5.19 -8.64 2.13
C MET A 75 6.41 -9.15 1.38
N PHE A 76 6.21 -9.84 0.27
CA PHE A 76 7.33 -10.32 -0.57
C PHE A 76 8.04 -9.17 -1.29
N GLY A 77 7.29 -8.22 -1.83
CA GLY A 77 7.84 -7.11 -2.62
C GLY A 77 8.68 -6.13 -1.80
N HIS A 78 8.17 -5.63 -0.68
CA HIS A 78 8.94 -4.76 0.21
C HIS A 78 10.01 -5.53 0.99
N GLY A 79 9.73 -6.79 1.35
CA GLY A 79 10.68 -7.66 2.04
C GLY A 79 11.96 -7.86 1.25
N ALA A 80 11.85 -8.26 -0.01
CA ALA A 80 12.99 -8.42 -0.89
C ALA A 80 13.54 -7.07 -1.39
N GLY A 81 12.66 -6.11 -1.72
CA GLY A 81 13.05 -4.83 -2.29
C GLY A 81 14.07 -4.07 -1.43
N GLY A 82 13.84 -3.98 -0.12
CA GLY A 82 14.79 -3.37 0.80
C GLY A 82 16.15 -4.09 0.84
N ILE A 83 16.16 -5.43 0.76
CA ILE A 83 17.40 -6.22 0.70
C ILE A 83 18.13 -5.96 -0.64
N ILE A 84 17.40 -6.03 -1.75
CA ILE A 84 17.92 -5.79 -3.10
C ILE A 84 18.57 -4.42 -3.18
N SER A 85 17.87 -3.38 -2.72
CA SER A 85 18.39 -2.01 -2.78
C SER A 85 19.66 -1.83 -1.95
N ARG A 86 19.71 -2.43 -0.73
CA ARG A 86 20.95 -2.42 0.09
C ARG A 86 22.09 -3.20 -0.58
N SER A 87 21.80 -4.37 -1.17
CA SER A 87 22.80 -5.16 -1.90
C SER A 87 23.37 -4.40 -3.08
N LEU A 88 22.52 -3.71 -3.85
CA LEU A 88 22.97 -2.85 -4.96
C LEU A 88 23.80 -1.65 -4.46
N GLY A 89 23.45 -1.08 -3.32
CA GLY A 89 24.25 -0.05 -2.66
C GLY A 89 25.65 -0.55 -2.26
N ASN A 90 25.75 -1.80 -1.87
CA ASN A 90 27.01 -2.49 -1.58
C ASN A 90 27.68 -3.10 -2.84
N GLN A 91 27.14 -2.81 -4.03
CA GLN A 91 27.61 -3.33 -5.34
C GLN A 91 27.55 -4.87 -5.48
N ASP A 92 26.73 -5.55 -4.65
CA ASP A 92 26.50 -6.99 -4.72
C ASP A 92 25.27 -7.30 -5.61
N THR A 93 25.50 -7.37 -6.91
CA THR A 93 24.45 -7.66 -7.90
C THR A 93 24.00 -9.12 -7.86
N HIS A 94 24.84 -10.03 -7.37
CA HIS A 94 24.49 -11.45 -7.22
C HIS A 94 23.46 -11.63 -6.11
N ALA A 95 23.67 -11.04 -4.93
CA ALA A 95 22.69 -11.07 -3.86
C ALA A 95 21.37 -10.40 -4.29
N ALA A 96 21.42 -9.28 -5.02
CA ALA A 96 20.24 -8.61 -5.54
C ALA A 96 19.42 -9.55 -6.46
N THR A 97 20.05 -10.24 -7.40
CA THR A 97 19.41 -11.20 -8.30
C THR A 97 18.86 -12.41 -7.54
N LYS A 98 19.60 -12.93 -6.55
CA LYS A 98 19.15 -14.03 -5.68
C LYS A 98 17.86 -13.69 -4.95
N PHE A 99 17.80 -12.55 -4.27
CA PHE A 99 16.60 -12.13 -3.53
C PHE A 99 15.43 -11.75 -4.44
N ALA A 100 15.70 -11.15 -5.61
CA ALA A 100 14.67 -10.85 -6.61
C ALA A 100 14.03 -12.14 -7.14
N SER A 101 14.85 -13.12 -7.54
CA SER A 101 14.39 -14.43 -8.03
C SER A 101 13.59 -15.17 -6.95
N THR A 102 14.15 -15.27 -5.74
CA THR A 102 13.50 -15.96 -4.62
C THR A 102 12.13 -15.34 -4.33
N SER A 103 12.04 -14.02 -4.21
CA SER A 103 10.80 -13.33 -3.89
C SER A 103 9.74 -13.47 -4.99
N PHE A 104 10.15 -13.32 -6.26
CA PHE A 104 9.26 -13.44 -7.41
C PHE A 104 8.63 -14.83 -7.51
N PHE A 105 9.46 -15.88 -7.50
CA PHE A 105 8.96 -17.26 -7.63
C PHE A 105 8.19 -17.71 -6.38
N THR A 106 8.58 -17.27 -5.19
CA THR A 106 7.83 -17.56 -3.95
C THR A 106 6.47 -16.90 -3.96
N ALA A 107 6.37 -15.64 -4.36
CA ALA A 107 5.09 -14.94 -4.49
C ALA A 107 4.18 -15.62 -5.53
N MET A 108 4.74 -16.07 -6.65
CA MET A 108 4.00 -16.84 -7.66
C MET A 108 3.48 -18.17 -7.10
N ALA A 109 4.31 -18.90 -6.36
CA ALA A 109 3.93 -20.17 -5.74
C ALA A 109 2.85 -19.98 -4.67
N VAL A 110 3.00 -18.99 -3.79
CA VAL A 110 1.98 -18.66 -2.77
C VAL A 110 0.68 -18.21 -3.42
N GLY A 111 0.75 -17.40 -4.47
CA GLY A 111 -0.41 -17.02 -5.29
C GLY A 111 -1.10 -18.22 -5.93
N ALA A 112 -0.32 -19.20 -6.43
CA ALA A 112 -0.87 -20.44 -6.98
C ALA A 112 -1.55 -21.30 -5.91
N VAL A 113 -0.99 -21.39 -4.70
CA VAL A 113 -1.62 -22.08 -3.55
C VAL A 113 -2.93 -21.38 -3.18
N LEU A 114 -2.94 -20.04 -3.12
CA LEU A 114 -4.15 -19.27 -2.86
C LEU A 114 -5.21 -19.48 -3.96
N ALA A 115 -4.79 -19.51 -5.24
CA ALA A 115 -5.67 -19.76 -6.37
C ALA A 115 -6.31 -21.15 -6.29
N VAL A 116 -5.50 -22.19 -6.15
CA VAL A 116 -5.99 -23.59 -6.07
C VAL A 116 -6.87 -23.78 -4.85
N GLY A 117 -6.41 -23.38 -3.67
CA GLY A 117 -7.16 -23.50 -2.42
C GLY A 117 -8.45 -22.67 -2.43
N GLY A 118 -8.38 -21.42 -2.90
CA GLY A 118 -9.52 -20.53 -3.00
C GLY A 118 -10.57 -20.99 -4.01
N LEU A 119 -10.15 -21.50 -5.18
CA LEU A 119 -11.06 -22.03 -6.19
C LEU A 119 -11.70 -23.37 -5.76
N ALA A 120 -10.92 -24.25 -5.14
CA ALA A 120 -11.42 -25.54 -4.64
C ALA A 120 -12.47 -25.37 -3.54
N THR A 121 -12.37 -24.30 -2.75
CA THR A 121 -13.26 -24.01 -1.62
C THR A 121 -14.07 -22.72 -1.79
N LEU A 122 -14.28 -22.27 -3.01
CA LEU A 122 -14.77 -20.93 -3.34
C LEU A 122 -16.01 -20.48 -2.54
N PRO A 123 -17.11 -21.26 -2.44
CA PRO A 123 -18.27 -20.83 -1.66
C PRO A 123 -17.95 -20.68 -0.16
N ARG A 124 -17.21 -21.64 0.41
CA ARG A 124 -16.81 -21.59 1.83
C ARG A 124 -15.87 -20.46 2.10
N PHE A 125 -14.97 -20.18 1.17
CA PHE A 125 -14.01 -19.07 1.27
C PHE A 125 -14.72 -17.71 1.24
N MET A 126 -15.71 -17.53 0.35
CA MET A 126 -16.51 -16.29 0.31
C MET A 126 -17.35 -16.14 1.59
N MET A 127 -17.93 -17.21 2.10
CA MET A 127 -18.66 -17.19 3.39
C MET A 127 -17.72 -16.82 4.56
N LEU A 128 -16.50 -17.36 4.58
CA LEU A 128 -15.49 -17.01 5.58
C LEU A 128 -15.10 -15.51 5.53
N LEU A 129 -15.10 -14.91 4.34
CA LEU A 129 -14.86 -13.49 4.16
C LEU A 129 -16.07 -12.60 4.50
N GLY A 130 -17.19 -13.20 4.95
CA GLY A 130 -18.37 -12.50 5.42
C GLY A 130 -19.52 -12.40 4.41
N SER A 131 -19.54 -13.23 3.35
CA SER A 131 -20.65 -13.29 2.41
C SER A 131 -21.93 -13.82 3.08
N THR A 132 -23.07 -13.39 2.57
CA THR A 132 -24.38 -13.98 2.88
C THR A 132 -24.85 -14.84 1.72
N ASP A 133 -25.90 -15.66 1.94
CA ASP A 133 -26.45 -16.53 0.89
C ASP A 133 -26.90 -15.77 -0.36
N THR A 134 -27.39 -14.54 -0.19
CA THR A 134 -27.82 -13.66 -1.29
C THR A 134 -26.64 -13.02 -2.04
N ILE A 135 -25.52 -12.74 -1.35
CA ILE A 135 -24.31 -12.14 -1.91
C ILE A 135 -23.43 -13.21 -2.54
N LEU A 136 -23.47 -14.43 -2.03
CA LEU A 136 -22.55 -15.52 -2.40
C LEU A 136 -22.42 -15.77 -3.92
N PRO A 137 -23.50 -15.81 -4.72
CA PRO A 137 -23.39 -15.99 -6.17
C PRO A 137 -22.60 -14.87 -6.84
N HIS A 138 -22.86 -13.62 -6.44
CA HIS A 138 -22.18 -12.43 -6.97
C HIS A 138 -20.71 -12.38 -6.53
N ALA A 139 -20.43 -12.63 -5.26
CA ALA A 139 -19.07 -12.67 -4.73
C ALA A 139 -18.25 -13.81 -5.37
N SER A 140 -18.83 -14.98 -5.56
CA SER A 140 -18.16 -16.12 -6.20
C SER A 140 -17.88 -15.86 -7.68
N ALA A 141 -18.81 -15.26 -8.41
CA ALA A 141 -18.61 -14.89 -9.82
C ALA A 141 -17.49 -13.85 -9.97
N TYR A 142 -17.45 -12.87 -9.08
CA TYR A 142 -16.43 -11.82 -9.05
C TYR A 142 -15.05 -12.37 -8.64
N ALA A 143 -14.98 -13.17 -7.59
CA ALA A 143 -13.72 -13.68 -7.03
C ALA A 143 -13.04 -14.72 -7.94
N ARG A 144 -13.80 -15.49 -8.71
CA ARG A 144 -13.26 -16.59 -9.52
C ARG A 144 -12.16 -16.15 -10.51
N PRO A 145 -12.35 -15.16 -11.38
CA PRO A 145 -11.29 -14.67 -12.26
C PRO A 145 -10.09 -14.11 -11.51
N ILE A 146 -10.32 -13.40 -10.38
CA ILE A 146 -9.28 -12.82 -9.56
C ILE A 146 -8.40 -13.92 -8.95
N LEU A 147 -8.99 -15.00 -8.44
CA LEU A 147 -8.24 -16.14 -7.90
C LEU A 147 -7.40 -16.82 -8.98
N PHE A 148 -7.90 -16.97 -10.21
CA PHE A 148 -7.08 -17.47 -11.32
C PHE A 148 -5.88 -16.56 -11.61
N ALA A 149 -6.06 -15.25 -11.52
CA ALA A 149 -5.02 -14.27 -11.74
C ALA A 149 -4.09 -14.05 -10.52
N ALA A 150 -4.43 -14.55 -9.32
CA ALA A 150 -3.71 -14.28 -8.08
C ALA A 150 -2.19 -14.53 -8.16
N PRO A 151 -1.67 -15.61 -8.79
CA PRO A 151 -0.23 -15.81 -8.95
C PRO A 151 0.45 -14.66 -9.69
N LEU A 152 -0.17 -14.21 -10.78
CA LEU A 152 0.35 -13.12 -11.60
C LEU A 152 0.22 -11.78 -10.89
N MET A 153 -0.89 -11.55 -10.17
CA MET A 153 -1.12 -10.34 -9.39
C MET A 153 -0.08 -10.19 -8.28
N MET A 154 0.19 -11.23 -7.51
CA MET A 154 1.19 -11.20 -6.44
C MET A 154 2.59 -10.97 -7.00
N SER A 155 2.95 -11.67 -8.08
CA SER A 155 4.24 -11.49 -8.76
C SER A 155 4.39 -10.10 -9.39
N SER A 156 3.30 -9.53 -9.92
CA SER A 156 3.26 -8.15 -10.42
C SER A 156 3.57 -7.13 -9.32
N LEU A 157 3.00 -7.31 -8.13
CA LEU A 157 3.30 -6.47 -6.96
C LEU A 157 4.77 -6.57 -6.54
N VAL A 158 5.35 -7.77 -6.58
CA VAL A 158 6.78 -7.98 -6.30
C VAL A 158 7.63 -7.24 -7.34
N MET A 159 7.37 -7.42 -8.64
CA MET A 159 8.10 -6.73 -9.71
C MET A 159 8.01 -5.21 -9.59
N ASN A 160 6.82 -4.70 -9.31
CA ASN A 160 6.59 -3.27 -9.11
C ASN A 160 7.44 -2.71 -7.96
N ASN A 161 7.47 -3.43 -6.82
CA ASN A 161 8.28 -3.04 -5.67
C ASN A 161 9.79 -3.12 -5.96
N ILE A 162 10.28 -4.18 -6.61
CA ILE A 162 11.68 -4.32 -7.00
C ILE A 162 12.11 -3.14 -7.89
N LEU A 163 11.31 -2.80 -8.92
CA LEU A 163 11.58 -1.65 -9.78
C LEU A 163 11.71 -0.34 -8.99
N ARG A 164 10.82 -0.12 -8.03
CA ARG A 164 10.90 1.06 -7.15
C ARG A 164 12.16 1.06 -6.31
N TYR A 165 12.49 -0.05 -5.68
CA TYR A 165 13.69 -0.19 -4.84
C TYR A 165 14.99 -0.14 -5.64
N GLU A 166 14.96 -0.45 -6.92
CA GLU A 166 16.06 -0.16 -7.85
C GLU A 166 16.10 1.33 -8.28
N GLY A 167 15.21 2.18 -7.80
CA GLY A 167 15.16 3.59 -8.20
C GLY A 167 14.59 3.82 -9.61
N LYS A 168 13.80 2.87 -10.13
CA LYS A 168 13.15 2.90 -11.45
C LYS A 168 11.64 3.07 -11.32
N ALA A 169 11.22 4.02 -10.48
CA ALA A 169 9.81 4.27 -10.16
C ALA A 169 8.95 4.57 -11.41
N ASN A 170 9.52 5.21 -12.44
CA ASN A 170 8.82 5.45 -13.71
C ASN A 170 8.42 4.15 -14.41
N LEU A 171 9.28 3.13 -14.41
CA LEU A 171 8.96 1.83 -15.01
C LEU A 171 7.88 1.10 -14.19
N ALA A 172 7.97 1.17 -12.87
CA ALA A 172 6.95 0.63 -11.98
C ALA A 172 5.59 1.29 -12.20
N MET A 173 5.58 2.62 -12.38
CA MET A 173 4.37 3.40 -12.68
C MET A 173 3.71 2.95 -13.97
N ILE A 174 4.45 2.73 -15.05
CA ILE A 174 3.88 2.34 -16.35
C ILE A 174 3.04 1.07 -16.20
N GLY A 175 3.54 0.03 -15.53
CA GLY A 175 2.79 -1.21 -15.32
C GLY A 175 1.52 -1.00 -14.53
N LEU A 176 1.61 -0.29 -13.41
CA LEU A 176 0.50 -0.09 -12.48
C LEU A 176 -0.58 0.84 -13.06
N VAL A 177 -0.16 1.94 -13.69
CA VAL A 177 -1.08 2.90 -14.33
C VAL A 177 -1.81 2.25 -15.51
N THR A 178 -1.10 1.50 -16.34
CA THR A 178 -1.74 0.79 -17.47
C THR A 178 -2.78 -0.20 -16.96
N GLY A 179 -2.47 -0.99 -15.92
CA GLY A 179 -3.44 -1.88 -15.29
C GLY A 179 -4.67 -1.15 -14.75
N GLY A 180 -4.46 -0.04 -14.03
CA GLY A 180 -5.56 0.75 -13.46
C GLY A 180 -6.46 1.39 -14.54
N VAL A 181 -5.86 2.00 -15.57
CA VAL A 181 -6.62 2.60 -16.69
C VAL A 181 -7.39 1.53 -17.46
N LEU A 182 -6.76 0.39 -17.75
CA LEU A 182 -7.45 -0.72 -18.41
C LEU A 182 -8.63 -1.23 -17.60
N ASN A 183 -8.50 -1.35 -16.28
CA ASN A 183 -9.60 -1.77 -15.43
C ASN A 183 -10.80 -0.82 -15.54
N ILE A 184 -10.58 0.50 -15.45
CA ILE A 184 -11.64 1.51 -15.60
C ILE A 184 -12.37 1.40 -16.96
N VAL A 185 -11.66 1.05 -18.04
CA VAL A 185 -12.24 0.90 -19.38
C VAL A 185 -12.94 -0.45 -19.52
N LEU A 186 -12.37 -1.52 -19.02
CA LEU A 186 -12.90 -2.88 -19.16
C LEU A 186 -14.10 -3.17 -18.27
N ASP A 187 -14.19 -2.52 -17.09
CA ASP A 187 -15.32 -2.70 -16.17
C ASP A 187 -16.68 -2.43 -16.85
N PRO A 188 -16.97 -1.23 -17.40
CA PRO A 188 -18.25 -0.98 -18.03
C PRO A 188 -18.45 -1.84 -19.28
N LEU A 189 -17.38 -2.18 -20.00
CA LEU A 189 -17.46 -3.04 -21.18
C LEU A 189 -17.95 -4.43 -20.83
N PHE A 190 -17.34 -5.08 -19.82
CA PHE A 190 -17.71 -6.44 -19.44
C PHE A 190 -19.00 -6.49 -18.60
N ILE A 191 -19.23 -5.50 -17.75
CA ILE A 191 -20.40 -5.45 -16.89
C ILE A 191 -21.67 -5.18 -17.72
N PHE A 192 -21.66 -4.12 -18.54
CA PHE A 192 -22.89 -3.60 -19.21
C PHE A 192 -23.00 -4.02 -20.66
N VAL A 193 -21.92 -3.91 -21.46
CA VAL A 193 -21.97 -4.23 -22.91
C VAL A 193 -22.05 -5.74 -23.11
N PHE A 194 -21.16 -6.51 -22.47
CA PHE A 194 -21.20 -7.98 -22.55
C PHE A 194 -22.15 -8.61 -21.52
N LYS A 195 -22.79 -7.81 -20.65
CA LYS A 195 -23.80 -8.25 -19.67
C LYS A 195 -23.33 -9.37 -18.75
N MET A 196 -22.04 -9.37 -18.40
CA MET A 196 -21.44 -10.40 -17.54
C MET A 196 -21.65 -10.12 -16.04
N GLY A 197 -22.24 -8.97 -15.68
CA GLY A 197 -22.50 -8.61 -14.28
C GLY A 197 -21.23 -8.57 -13.42
N THR A 198 -21.31 -9.07 -12.19
CA THR A 198 -20.17 -9.09 -11.25
C THR A 198 -19.01 -9.96 -11.72
N GLY A 199 -19.28 -11.02 -12.48
CA GLY A 199 -18.24 -11.82 -13.13
C GLY A 199 -17.43 -11.02 -14.16
N GLY A 200 -18.07 -10.07 -14.84
CA GLY A 200 -17.42 -9.13 -15.75
C GLY A 200 -16.43 -8.21 -15.05
N ALA A 201 -16.81 -7.66 -13.89
CA ALA A 201 -15.90 -6.87 -13.06
C ALA A 201 -14.67 -7.69 -12.61
N GLY A 202 -14.89 -8.91 -12.15
CA GLY A 202 -13.79 -9.82 -11.79
C GLY A 202 -12.85 -10.12 -12.97
N LEU A 203 -13.41 -10.34 -14.15
CA LEU A 203 -12.64 -10.59 -15.37
C LEU A 203 -11.86 -9.33 -15.81
N ALA A 204 -12.47 -8.15 -15.73
CA ALA A 204 -11.81 -6.88 -16.03
C ALA A 204 -10.60 -6.65 -15.12
N THR A 205 -10.77 -6.86 -13.82
CA THR A 205 -9.68 -6.77 -12.85
C THR A 205 -8.58 -7.79 -13.14
N ALA A 206 -8.94 -9.06 -13.32
CA ALA A 206 -7.98 -10.13 -13.61
C ALA A 206 -7.18 -9.85 -14.89
N LEU A 207 -7.86 -9.48 -15.97
CA LEU A 207 -7.22 -9.21 -17.27
C LEU A 207 -6.30 -7.99 -17.20
N SER A 208 -6.73 -6.90 -16.58
CA SER A 208 -5.95 -5.69 -16.38
C SER A 208 -4.67 -5.95 -15.60
N GLN A 209 -4.76 -6.74 -14.52
CA GLN A 209 -3.62 -7.13 -13.71
C GLN A 209 -2.67 -8.09 -14.45
N CYS A 210 -3.21 -9.01 -15.26
CA CYS A 210 -2.39 -9.89 -16.13
C CYS A 210 -1.61 -9.05 -17.15
N ILE A 211 -2.24 -8.08 -17.80
CA ILE A 211 -1.57 -7.18 -18.74
C ILE A 211 -0.48 -6.36 -18.03
N SER A 212 -0.76 -5.82 -16.84
CA SER A 212 0.23 -5.15 -16.01
C SER A 212 1.42 -6.08 -15.70
N PHE A 213 1.17 -7.34 -15.33
CA PHE A 213 2.20 -8.34 -15.10
C PHE A 213 3.11 -8.52 -16.32
N PHE A 214 2.55 -8.72 -17.51
CA PHE A 214 3.35 -8.93 -18.73
C PHE A 214 4.14 -7.67 -19.13
N ILE A 215 3.60 -6.47 -18.92
CA ILE A 215 4.32 -5.22 -19.12
C ILE A 215 5.55 -5.15 -18.20
N LEU A 216 5.36 -5.38 -16.91
CA LEU A 216 6.45 -5.37 -15.93
C LEU A 216 7.47 -6.47 -16.22
N LEU A 217 7.02 -7.70 -16.50
CA LEU A 217 7.90 -8.81 -16.86
C LEU A 217 8.75 -8.49 -18.09
N SER A 218 8.17 -7.84 -19.11
CA SER A 218 8.91 -7.43 -20.31
C SER A 218 10.07 -6.48 -19.98
N MET A 219 9.96 -5.66 -18.95
CA MET A 219 11.02 -4.74 -18.52
C MET A 219 12.20 -5.49 -17.92
N PHE A 220 11.93 -6.54 -17.15
CA PHE A 220 12.99 -7.42 -16.61
C PHE A 220 13.65 -8.24 -17.72
N LEU A 221 12.88 -8.83 -18.63
CA LEU A 221 13.41 -9.65 -19.73
C LEU A 221 14.21 -8.83 -20.74
N ARG A 222 13.87 -7.56 -20.95
CA ARG A 222 14.63 -6.63 -21.82
C ARG A 222 15.87 -6.05 -21.15
N GLY A 223 16.25 -6.51 -19.97
CA GLY A 223 17.45 -6.05 -19.28
C GLY A 223 17.40 -4.58 -18.84
N LYS A 224 16.22 -4.04 -18.56
CA LYS A 224 16.07 -2.67 -18.02
C LYS A 224 16.32 -2.60 -16.51
N THR A 225 16.53 -3.73 -15.85
CA THR A 225 16.77 -3.89 -14.41
C THR A 225 18.17 -4.43 -14.15
N VAL A 226 18.72 -4.11 -12.98
CA VAL A 226 20.00 -4.68 -12.53
C VAL A 226 19.79 -6.10 -12.02
N SER A 227 18.78 -6.30 -11.17
CA SER A 227 18.37 -7.63 -10.73
C SER A 227 17.61 -8.37 -11.84
N GLN A 228 17.82 -9.68 -11.91
CA GLN A 228 17.21 -10.56 -12.91
C GLN A 228 16.40 -11.65 -12.23
N PHE A 229 15.48 -12.29 -12.97
CA PHE A 229 14.77 -13.48 -12.52
C PHE A 229 15.40 -14.72 -13.13
N ARG A 230 16.05 -15.53 -12.30
CA ARG A 230 16.69 -16.79 -12.68
C ARG A 230 16.25 -17.89 -11.74
N ILE A 231 15.69 -18.96 -12.26
CA ILE A 231 15.24 -20.12 -11.45
C ILE A 231 16.43 -20.74 -10.71
N THR A 232 17.62 -20.71 -11.31
CA THR A 232 18.85 -21.24 -10.72
C THR A 232 19.36 -20.46 -9.52
N GLU A 233 18.92 -19.19 -9.38
CA GLU A 233 19.33 -18.28 -8.30
C GLU A 233 18.36 -18.28 -7.11
N ILE A 234 17.31 -19.12 -7.15
CA ILE A 234 16.40 -19.26 -6.01
C ILE A 234 17.18 -19.86 -4.85
N THR A 235 17.13 -19.18 -3.72
CA THR A 235 17.83 -19.65 -2.52
C THR A 235 17.23 -20.95 -1.98
N ARG A 236 18.10 -21.82 -1.47
CA ARG A 236 17.70 -23.02 -0.72
C ARG A 236 17.80 -22.83 0.78
N ALA A 237 18.37 -21.69 1.22
CA ALA A 237 18.59 -21.42 2.63
C ALA A 237 17.31 -20.87 3.29
N PRO A 238 16.73 -21.54 4.30
CA PRO A 238 15.55 -21.06 5.01
C PRO A 238 15.73 -19.68 5.63
N ARG A 239 16.95 -19.33 6.00
CA ARG A 239 17.32 -18.04 6.56
C ARG A 239 16.99 -16.87 5.62
N ASP A 240 17.20 -17.05 4.31
CA ASP A 240 16.92 -16.00 3.32
C ASP A 240 15.41 -15.75 3.19
N TYR A 241 14.60 -16.82 3.22
CA TYR A 241 13.13 -16.69 3.29
C TYR A 241 12.69 -15.96 4.55
N LEU A 242 13.23 -16.35 5.70
CA LEU A 242 12.93 -15.68 6.97
C LEU A 242 13.29 -14.18 6.89
N LEU A 243 14.39 -13.84 6.24
CA LEU A 243 14.82 -12.46 6.07
C LEU A 243 13.83 -11.67 5.19
N ILE A 244 13.33 -12.26 4.10
CA ILE A 244 12.28 -11.66 3.26
C ILE A 244 11.00 -11.45 4.09
N PHE A 245 10.54 -12.47 4.81
CA PHE A 245 9.35 -12.39 5.65
C PHE A 245 9.47 -11.32 6.75
N THR A 246 10.56 -11.28 7.49
CA THR A 246 10.77 -10.33 8.56
C THR A 246 10.85 -8.89 8.06
N ASN A 247 11.52 -8.65 6.93
CA ASN A 247 11.57 -7.32 6.31
C ASN A 247 10.22 -6.91 5.68
N GLY A 248 9.41 -7.88 5.25
CA GLY A 248 8.09 -7.65 4.69
C GLY A 248 6.97 -7.56 5.74
N ALA A 249 7.21 -8.06 6.95
CA ALA A 249 6.23 -8.08 8.04
C ALA A 249 5.60 -6.70 8.35
N PRO A 250 6.33 -5.57 8.30
CA PRO A 250 5.72 -4.25 8.49
C PRO A 250 4.61 -3.95 7.48
N SER A 251 4.82 -4.32 6.22
CA SER A 251 3.81 -4.07 5.17
C SER A 251 2.61 -5.00 5.30
N PHE A 252 2.83 -6.26 5.63
CA PHE A 252 1.77 -7.22 5.90
C PHE A 252 0.93 -6.79 7.11
N GLY A 253 1.59 -6.45 8.23
CA GLY A 253 0.92 -5.99 9.44
C GLY A 253 0.11 -4.71 9.22
N ARG A 254 0.68 -3.74 8.52
CA ARG A 254 -0.01 -2.49 8.18
C ARG A 254 -1.28 -2.75 7.37
N GLN A 255 -1.20 -3.57 6.31
CA GLN A 255 -2.33 -3.86 5.44
C GLN A 255 -3.42 -4.65 6.16
N GLY A 256 -3.04 -5.70 6.91
CA GLY A 256 -3.98 -6.51 7.67
C GLY A 256 -4.68 -5.73 8.77
N LEU A 257 -3.93 -4.96 9.55
CA LEU A 257 -4.49 -4.14 10.62
C LEU A 257 -5.35 -2.98 10.10
N ASN A 258 -5.04 -2.40 8.94
CA ASN A 258 -5.93 -1.42 8.31
C ASN A 258 -7.29 -2.03 7.96
N SER A 259 -7.32 -3.25 7.44
CA SER A 259 -8.57 -3.96 7.13
C SER A 259 -9.38 -4.26 8.39
N ILE A 260 -8.73 -4.76 9.44
CA ILE A 260 -9.36 -5.02 10.74
C ILE A 260 -9.86 -3.72 11.38
N GLY A 261 -9.06 -2.66 11.35
CA GLY A 261 -9.43 -1.35 11.89
C GLY A 261 -10.66 -0.76 11.20
N GLY A 262 -10.72 -0.84 9.86
CA GLY A 262 -11.88 -0.40 9.09
C GLY A 262 -13.15 -1.20 9.42
N MET A 263 -13.04 -2.51 9.59
CA MET A 263 -14.15 -3.36 10.01
C MET A 263 -14.66 -2.98 11.40
N LEU A 264 -13.76 -2.81 12.38
CA LEU A 264 -14.14 -2.41 13.74
C LEU A 264 -14.76 -1.02 13.78
N LEU A 265 -14.27 -0.07 12.97
CA LEU A 265 -14.86 1.25 12.84
C LEU A 265 -16.31 1.17 12.35
N ASN A 266 -16.57 0.36 11.32
CA ASN A 266 -17.91 0.18 10.78
C ASN A 266 -18.84 -0.50 11.79
N ILE A 267 -18.36 -1.51 12.53
CA ILE A 267 -19.13 -2.18 13.59
C ILE A 267 -19.48 -1.18 14.70
N ALA A 268 -18.54 -0.37 15.14
CA ALA A 268 -18.78 0.65 16.17
C ALA A 268 -19.75 1.73 15.70
N ALA A 269 -19.57 2.23 14.46
CA ALA A 269 -20.43 3.25 13.88
C ALA A 269 -21.88 2.76 13.69
N ARG A 270 -22.09 1.47 13.39
CA ARG A 270 -23.39 0.87 13.21
C ARG A 270 -24.32 1.03 14.42
N ALA A 271 -23.75 1.06 15.64
CA ALA A 271 -24.52 1.28 16.86
C ALA A 271 -25.18 2.67 16.94
N TYR A 272 -24.71 3.63 16.12
CA TYR A 272 -25.20 5.02 16.07
C TYR A 272 -26.01 5.32 14.78
N GLY A 273 -26.36 4.28 14.02
CA GLY A 273 -27.22 4.38 12.84
C GLY A 273 -26.46 4.49 11.51
N ASP A 274 -27.23 4.46 10.44
CA ASP A 274 -26.69 4.41 9.07
C ASP A 274 -25.95 5.70 8.68
N ALA A 275 -26.38 6.84 9.21
CA ALA A 275 -25.74 8.13 8.99
C ALA A 275 -24.31 8.16 9.55
N ALA A 276 -24.08 7.53 10.72
CA ALA A 276 -22.74 7.41 11.31
C ALA A 276 -21.82 6.50 10.46
N VAL A 277 -22.33 5.37 9.99
CA VAL A 277 -21.57 4.47 9.12
C VAL A 277 -21.20 5.16 7.79
N ALA A 278 -22.17 5.84 7.18
CA ALA A 278 -21.96 6.57 5.94
C ALA A 278 -20.95 7.71 6.11
N GLY A 279 -21.10 8.52 7.16
CA GLY A 279 -20.22 9.63 7.47
C GLY A 279 -18.77 9.18 7.68
N MET A 280 -18.54 8.17 8.54
CA MET A 280 -17.20 7.64 8.80
C MET A 280 -16.56 6.97 7.57
N SER A 281 -17.37 6.33 6.73
CA SER A 281 -16.90 5.75 5.46
C SER A 281 -16.45 6.82 4.47
N ILE A 282 -17.18 7.91 4.34
CA ILE A 282 -16.84 9.06 3.48
C ILE A 282 -15.52 9.68 3.94
N ILE A 283 -15.38 9.94 5.25
CA ILE A 283 -14.15 10.48 5.83
C ILE A 283 -12.96 9.58 5.53
N SER A 284 -13.10 8.27 5.78
CA SER A 284 -12.04 7.31 5.53
C SER A 284 -11.56 7.33 4.08
N ARG A 285 -12.48 7.48 3.12
CA ARG A 285 -12.14 7.57 1.69
C ARG A 285 -11.39 8.86 1.35
N ILE A 286 -11.86 10.01 1.84
CA ILE A 286 -11.21 11.31 1.58
C ILE A 286 -9.79 11.31 2.16
N PHE A 287 -9.62 10.88 3.41
CA PHE A 287 -8.29 10.85 4.04
C PHE A 287 -7.36 9.79 3.45
N LEU A 288 -7.90 8.73 2.84
CA LEU A 288 -7.08 7.77 2.09
C LEU A 288 -6.38 8.44 0.90
N PHE A 289 -7.01 9.40 0.21
CA PHE A 289 -6.37 10.17 -0.85
C PHE A 289 -5.21 11.01 -0.31
N ILE A 290 -5.40 11.74 0.78
CA ILE A 290 -4.35 12.56 1.40
C ILE A 290 -3.20 11.66 1.87
N LEU A 291 -3.53 10.56 2.54
CA LEU A 291 -2.55 9.59 3.04
C LEU A 291 -1.79 8.92 1.88
N SER A 292 -2.42 8.69 0.74
CA SER A 292 -1.78 8.13 -0.46
C SER A 292 -0.62 9.00 -0.96
N VAL A 293 -0.76 10.33 -0.86
CA VAL A 293 0.34 11.26 -1.20
C VAL A 293 1.49 11.11 -0.21
N ALA A 294 1.20 11.11 1.10
CA ALA A 294 2.22 10.92 2.13
C ALA A 294 2.94 9.57 1.99
N ILE A 295 2.20 8.49 1.73
CA ILE A 295 2.74 7.15 1.45
C ILE A 295 3.60 7.18 0.18
N GLY A 296 3.16 7.84 -0.89
CA GLY A 296 3.90 7.95 -2.14
C GLY A 296 5.25 8.65 -1.97
N VAL A 297 5.29 9.74 -1.20
CA VAL A 297 6.56 10.42 -0.85
C VAL A 297 7.44 9.50 0.01
N GLY A 298 6.88 8.82 0.99
CA GLY A 298 7.60 7.86 1.82
C GLY A 298 8.15 6.67 1.02
N GLN A 299 7.42 6.18 0.04
CA GLN A 299 7.89 5.13 -0.87
C GLN A 299 8.99 5.63 -1.82
N GLY A 300 9.04 6.93 -2.12
CA GLY A 300 10.18 7.55 -2.82
C GLY A 300 11.46 7.58 -1.97
N LEU A 301 11.31 7.71 -0.64
CA LEU A 301 12.43 7.61 0.30
C LEU A 301 13.04 6.19 0.37
N GLN A 302 12.20 5.15 0.33
CA GLN A 302 12.62 3.77 0.60
C GLN A 302 13.85 3.32 -0.24
N PRO A 303 13.85 3.45 -1.58
CA PRO A 303 15.02 3.09 -2.37
C PRO A 303 16.24 3.95 -2.04
N VAL A 304 16.07 5.25 -1.79
CA VAL A 304 17.18 6.16 -1.48
C VAL A 304 17.80 5.80 -0.14
N ALA A 305 16.98 5.57 0.88
CA ALA A 305 17.45 5.18 2.21
C ALA A 305 18.12 3.81 2.20
N ALA A 306 17.51 2.79 1.57
CA ALA A 306 18.07 1.45 1.49
C ALA A 306 19.40 1.42 0.74
N PHE A 307 19.45 2.06 -0.43
CA PHE A 307 20.63 2.06 -1.29
C PHE A 307 21.82 2.78 -0.61
N ASN A 308 21.60 4.00 -0.12
CA ASN A 308 22.65 4.77 0.54
C ASN A 308 23.08 4.15 1.88
N TYR A 309 22.17 3.46 2.58
CA TYR A 309 22.52 2.68 3.77
C TYR A 309 23.44 1.50 3.42
N GLY A 310 23.15 0.77 2.33
CA GLY A 310 24.01 -0.27 1.78
C GLY A 310 25.37 0.26 1.33
N ALA A 311 25.40 1.43 0.67
CA ALA A 311 26.61 2.13 0.25
C ALA A 311 27.39 2.82 1.40
N LYS A 312 26.95 2.66 2.65
CA LYS A 312 27.51 3.28 3.87
C LYS A 312 27.53 4.83 3.83
N LYS A 313 26.72 5.46 2.98
CA LYS A 313 26.57 6.93 2.90
C LYS A 313 25.47 7.41 3.87
N TYR A 314 25.74 7.32 5.16
CA TYR A 314 24.75 7.53 6.23
C TYR A 314 24.21 8.96 6.30
N ARG A 315 25.04 9.97 6.03
CA ARG A 315 24.64 11.38 5.94
C ARG A 315 23.55 11.59 4.89
N ARG A 316 23.65 10.91 3.74
CA ARG A 316 22.63 10.97 2.70
C ARG A 316 21.31 10.33 3.13
N VAL A 317 21.37 9.22 3.88
CA VAL A 317 20.16 8.58 4.46
C VAL A 317 19.45 9.57 5.39
N ARG A 318 20.20 10.25 6.27
CA ARG A 318 19.65 11.28 7.18
C ARG A 318 19.06 12.46 6.40
N GLN A 319 19.78 13.02 5.43
CA GLN A 319 19.30 14.11 4.60
C GLN A 319 18.03 13.72 3.83
N ALA A 320 17.98 12.50 3.29
CA ALA A 320 16.82 11.97 2.59
C ALA A 320 15.59 11.86 3.52
N ALA A 321 15.77 11.35 4.75
CA ALA A 321 14.69 11.26 5.72
C ALA A 321 14.14 12.62 6.11
N ILE A 322 15.01 13.58 6.45
CA ILE A 322 14.61 14.94 6.84
C ILE A 322 13.91 15.65 5.67
N PHE A 323 14.48 15.60 4.47
CA PHE A 323 13.86 16.18 3.29
C PHE A 323 12.48 15.56 3.00
N THR A 324 12.35 14.24 3.13
CA THR A 324 11.08 13.53 2.88
C THR A 324 10.02 13.95 3.90
N ILE A 325 10.36 14.08 5.19
CA ILE A 325 9.45 14.60 6.21
C ILE A 325 8.97 15.99 5.82
N PHE A 326 9.90 16.89 5.47
CA PHE A 326 9.58 18.26 5.09
C PHE A 326 8.69 18.30 3.84
N ALA A 327 9.06 17.59 2.77
CA ALA A 327 8.29 17.55 1.53
C ALA A 327 6.89 16.96 1.75
N ALA A 328 6.78 15.83 2.45
CA ALA A 328 5.49 15.23 2.78
C ALA A 328 4.64 16.15 3.66
N PHE A 329 5.25 16.85 4.62
CA PHE A 329 4.57 17.83 5.47
C PHE A 329 4.01 18.99 4.62
N CYS A 330 4.80 19.57 3.71
CA CYS A 330 4.31 20.63 2.83
C CYS A 330 3.13 20.17 1.96
N PHE A 331 3.22 18.97 1.34
CA PHE A 331 2.13 18.44 0.53
C PHE A 331 0.87 18.18 1.36
N VAL A 332 1.02 17.53 2.52
CA VAL A 332 -0.11 17.25 3.41
C VAL A 332 -0.72 18.54 3.93
N CYS A 333 0.08 19.56 4.28
CA CYS A 333 -0.43 20.87 4.71
C CYS A 333 -1.32 21.52 3.63
N VAL A 334 -0.84 21.58 2.39
CA VAL A 334 -1.60 22.18 1.29
C VAL A 334 -2.92 21.45 1.08
N LEU A 335 -2.87 20.11 0.95
CA LEU A 335 -4.07 19.30 0.75
C LEU A 335 -5.03 19.41 1.94
N ASN A 336 -4.50 19.39 3.14
CA ASN A 336 -5.29 19.44 4.35
C ASN A 336 -6.01 20.79 4.55
N VAL A 337 -5.32 21.91 4.25
CA VAL A 337 -5.93 23.25 4.27
C VAL A 337 -7.04 23.33 3.20
N VAL A 338 -6.79 22.86 1.99
CA VAL A 338 -7.84 22.82 0.94
C VAL A 338 -9.04 21.99 1.38
N CYS A 339 -8.79 20.81 1.96
CA CYS A 339 -9.85 19.95 2.48
C CYS A 339 -10.61 20.60 3.66
N TRP A 340 -9.90 21.27 4.58
CA TRP A 340 -10.53 21.97 5.69
C TRP A 340 -11.47 23.08 5.21
N CYS A 341 -11.01 23.92 4.28
CA CYS A 341 -11.81 25.01 3.73
C CYS A 341 -13.03 24.55 2.92
N ASN A 342 -12.96 23.33 2.35
CA ASN A 342 -14.03 22.78 1.51
C ASN A 342 -14.69 21.54 2.14
N SER A 343 -14.61 21.38 3.47
CA SER A 343 -15.05 20.17 4.16
C SER A 343 -16.53 19.82 3.90
N GLU A 344 -17.43 20.79 3.98
CA GLU A 344 -18.86 20.60 3.71
C GLU A 344 -19.09 20.19 2.24
N THR A 345 -18.51 20.91 1.29
CA THR A 345 -18.62 20.62 -0.14
C THR A 345 -18.10 19.22 -0.47
N LEU A 346 -17.00 18.82 0.13
CA LEU A 346 -16.42 17.49 -0.08
C LEU A 346 -17.34 16.38 0.46
N ILE A 347 -17.96 16.59 1.62
CA ILE A 347 -18.90 15.61 2.18
C ILE A 347 -20.16 15.54 1.30
N HIS A 348 -20.74 16.69 0.92
CA HIS A 348 -21.91 16.76 0.04
C HIS A 348 -21.67 16.10 -1.33
N LEU A 349 -20.46 16.17 -1.87
CA LEU A 349 -20.11 15.50 -3.13
C LEU A 349 -20.32 13.97 -3.06
N PHE A 350 -20.12 13.37 -1.89
CA PHE A 350 -20.37 11.94 -1.69
C PHE A 350 -21.81 11.63 -1.30
N ARG A 351 -22.41 12.46 -0.48
CA ARG A 351 -23.80 12.32 -0.04
C ARG A 351 -24.38 13.65 0.45
N ASP A 352 -25.46 14.04 -0.18
CA ASP A 352 -26.25 15.23 0.21
C ASP A 352 -27.32 14.82 1.22
N ASP A 353 -26.92 14.71 2.50
CA ASP A 353 -27.77 14.28 3.60
C ASP A 353 -27.32 15.02 4.87
N PRO A 354 -28.24 15.83 5.48
CA PRO A 354 -27.93 16.62 6.68
C PRO A 354 -27.50 15.77 7.88
N GLU A 355 -28.06 14.58 8.06
CA GLU A 355 -27.70 13.69 9.17
C GLU A 355 -26.27 13.15 8.99
N VAL A 356 -25.90 12.79 7.76
CA VAL A 356 -24.53 12.36 7.43
C VAL A 356 -23.55 13.51 7.63
N LEU A 357 -23.90 14.73 7.23
CA LEU A 357 -23.07 15.92 7.41
C LEU A 357 -22.82 16.22 8.89
N ALA A 358 -23.87 16.11 9.73
CA ALA A 358 -23.74 16.35 11.16
C ALA A 358 -22.75 15.45 11.87
N VAL A 359 -22.60 14.20 11.42
CA VAL A 359 -21.60 13.23 11.94
C VAL A 359 -20.24 13.44 11.26
N ALA A 360 -20.24 13.60 9.94
CA ALA A 360 -19.01 13.61 9.18
C ALA A 360 -18.17 14.88 9.41
N LEU A 361 -18.79 16.04 9.57
CA LEU A 361 -18.08 17.31 9.64
C LEU A 361 -17.17 17.44 10.89
N PRO A 362 -17.63 17.12 12.13
CA PRO A 362 -16.76 17.13 13.29
C PRO A 362 -15.59 16.13 13.15
N ALA A 363 -15.89 14.89 12.76
CA ALA A 363 -14.88 13.86 12.56
C ALA A 363 -13.86 14.24 11.48
N PHE A 364 -14.30 14.87 10.40
CA PHE A 364 -13.45 15.41 9.35
C PHE A 364 -12.46 16.44 9.89
N ARG A 365 -12.95 17.38 10.68
CA ARG A 365 -12.13 18.43 11.30
C ARG A 365 -11.10 17.85 12.28
N TYR A 366 -11.50 16.90 13.12
CA TYR A 366 -10.57 16.22 14.02
C TYR A 366 -9.47 15.49 13.25
N GLN A 367 -9.82 14.79 12.16
CA GLN A 367 -8.86 14.08 11.35
C GLN A 367 -7.91 15.03 10.61
N CYS A 368 -8.37 16.18 10.14
CA CYS A 368 -7.52 17.22 9.56
C CYS A 368 -6.41 17.66 10.54
N LEU A 369 -6.72 17.84 11.81
CA LEU A 369 -5.73 18.22 12.82
C LEU A 369 -4.64 17.13 13.00
N ALA A 370 -5.03 15.85 12.95
CA ALA A 370 -4.10 14.75 13.12
C ALA A 370 -3.23 14.48 11.85
N MET A 371 -3.70 14.86 10.66
CA MET A 371 -3.00 14.59 9.40
C MET A 371 -1.64 15.27 9.31
N PHE A 372 -1.40 16.38 10.00
CA PHE A 372 -0.10 17.05 10.05
C PHE A 372 1.01 16.18 10.67
N LEU A 373 0.64 15.17 11.44
CA LEU A 373 1.56 14.25 12.11
C LEU A 373 1.96 13.06 11.21
N GLN A 374 1.18 12.76 10.17
CA GLN A 374 1.37 11.60 9.29
C GLN A 374 2.73 11.53 8.61
N PRO A 375 3.35 12.63 8.13
CA PRO A 375 4.67 12.58 7.49
C PRO A 375 5.74 11.93 8.36
N VAL A 376 5.76 12.23 9.65
CA VAL A 376 6.75 11.66 10.58
C VAL A 376 6.48 10.16 10.80
N ILE A 377 5.22 9.79 11.00
CA ILE A 377 4.80 8.39 11.21
C ILE A 377 5.18 7.54 9.99
N VAL A 378 4.83 8.00 8.78
CA VAL A 378 5.09 7.29 7.53
C VAL A 378 6.58 7.15 7.27
N VAL A 379 7.34 8.25 7.40
CA VAL A 379 8.78 8.25 7.17
C VAL A 379 9.52 7.36 8.17
N ALA A 380 9.17 7.43 9.46
CA ALA A 380 9.77 6.57 10.47
C ALA A 380 9.59 5.09 10.14
N ASN A 381 8.35 4.68 9.83
CA ASN A 381 8.05 3.30 9.47
C ASN A 381 8.80 2.83 8.23
N MET A 382 8.69 3.59 7.13
CA MET A 382 9.26 3.22 5.82
C MET A 382 10.78 3.26 5.81
N MET A 383 11.39 4.19 6.54
CA MET A 383 12.84 4.24 6.68
C MET A 383 13.37 3.00 7.41
N PHE A 384 12.81 2.66 8.59
CA PHE A 384 13.25 1.48 9.32
C PHE A 384 13.03 0.18 8.53
N GLN A 385 11.95 0.08 7.75
CA GLN A 385 11.70 -1.04 6.87
C GLN A 385 12.78 -1.15 5.78
N SER A 386 13.11 -0.05 5.11
CA SER A 386 14.03 -0.04 3.99
C SER A 386 15.48 -0.35 4.39
N ILE A 387 15.93 0.12 5.55
CA ILE A 387 17.27 -0.14 6.08
C ILE A 387 17.42 -1.49 6.79
N GLY A 388 16.34 -2.30 6.85
CA GLY A 388 16.36 -3.65 7.41
C GLY A 388 16.25 -3.75 8.93
N LYS A 389 15.82 -2.68 9.62
CA LYS A 389 15.49 -2.73 11.05
C LYS A 389 14.06 -3.21 11.26
N SER A 390 13.81 -4.46 10.86
CA SER A 390 12.49 -5.07 10.71
C SER A 390 11.65 -5.04 11.99
N GLY A 391 12.24 -5.31 13.16
CA GLY A 391 11.52 -5.29 14.43
C GLY A 391 10.93 -3.92 14.76
N ARG A 392 11.73 -2.84 14.58
CA ARG A 392 11.25 -1.46 14.78
C ARG A 392 10.21 -1.07 13.74
N ALA A 393 10.44 -1.44 12.49
CA ALA A 393 9.51 -1.17 11.41
C ALA A 393 8.17 -1.88 11.62
N THR A 394 8.17 -3.15 12.02
CA THR A 394 6.94 -3.92 12.31
C THR A 394 6.19 -3.32 13.50
N PHE A 395 6.90 -2.98 14.57
CA PHE A 395 6.28 -2.35 15.73
C PHE A 395 5.59 -1.03 15.32
N LEU A 396 6.28 -0.13 14.63
CA LEU A 396 5.71 1.15 14.19
C LEU A 396 4.57 0.97 13.17
N ALA A 397 4.67 -0.02 12.28
CA ALA A 397 3.59 -0.34 11.35
C ALA A 397 2.32 -0.82 12.05
N CYS A 398 2.49 -1.61 13.12
CA CYS A 398 1.38 -2.13 13.91
C CYS A 398 0.84 -1.12 14.93
N CYS A 399 1.63 -0.11 15.32
CA CYS A 399 1.21 0.87 16.34
C CYS A 399 -0.06 1.61 15.92
N ARG A 400 -0.11 2.15 14.72
CA ARG A 400 -1.19 3.03 14.28
C ARG A 400 -2.57 2.37 14.39
N GLN A 401 -2.75 1.22 13.78
CA GLN A 401 -4.04 0.52 13.74
C GLN A 401 -4.18 -0.54 14.84
N GLY A 402 -3.09 -1.24 15.18
CA GLY A 402 -3.13 -2.33 16.15
C GLY A 402 -3.08 -1.84 17.60
N VAL A 403 -1.98 -1.21 17.99
CA VAL A 403 -1.72 -0.85 19.38
C VAL A 403 -2.51 0.38 19.83
N CYS A 404 -2.70 1.38 18.94
CA CYS A 404 -3.37 2.62 19.29
C CYS A 404 -4.87 2.58 18.93
N PHE A 405 -5.20 2.32 17.65
CA PHE A 405 -6.58 2.45 17.18
C PHE A 405 -7.53 1.37 17.74
N ILE A 406 -7.14 0.08 17.72
CA ILE A 406 -8.04 -1.00 18.17
C ILE A 406 -8.47 -0.82 19.63
N PRO A 407 -7.60 -0.56 20.61
CA PRO A 407 -8.05 -0.30 21.97
C PRO A 407 -8.95 0.93 22.08
N LEU A 408 -8.66 1.99 21.32
CA LEU A 408 -9.48 3.21 21.35
C LEU A 408 -10.88 2.98 20.80
N ILE A 409 -11.03 2.29 19.66
CA ILE A 409 -12.35 2.02 19.07
C ILE A 409 -13.20 1.09 19.92
N LEU A 410 -12.58 0.26 20.77
CA LEU A 410 -13.27 -0.62 21.70
C LEU A 410 -13.65 0.09 23.02
N THR A 411 -13.01 1.20 23.38
CA THR A 411 -13.21 1.87 24.67
C THR A 411 -13.88 3.25 24.54
N LEU A 412 -13.41 4.11 23.64
CA LEU A 412 -13.89 5.48 23.50
C LEU A 412 -15.39 5.61 23.20
N PRO A 413 -15.98 4.79 22.32
CA PRO A 413 -17.41 4.85 22.05
C PRO A 413 -18.27 4.59 23.29
N HIS A 414 -17.79 3.74 24.22
CA HIS A 414 -18.49 3.48 25.48
C HIS A 414 -18.40 4.64 26.48
N LEU A 415 -17.34 5.46 26.39
CA LEU A 415 -17.12 6.60 27.29
C LEU A 415 -17.73 7.91 26.76
N LEU A 416 -17.60 8.16 25.46
CA LEU A 416 -17.93 9.44 24.82
C LEU A 416 -19.07 9.33 23.81
N GLY A 417 -19.57 8.13 23.52
CA GLY A 417 -20.58 7.93 22.49
C GLY A 417 -20.05 8.16 21.08
N LEU A 418 -20.86 8.79 20.22
CA LEU A 418 -20.50 9.08 18.83
C LEU A 418 -19.21 9.93 18.68
N PRO A 419 -18.98 11.02 19.47
CA PRO A 419 -17.72 11.73 19.47
C PRO A 419 -16.50 10.82 19.73
N GLY A 420 -16.68 9.75 20.51
CA GLY A 420 -15.63 8.75 20.73
C GLY A 420 -15.21 8.06 19.45
N ILE A 421 -16.13 7.73 18.54
CA ILE A 421 -15.83 7.14 17.23
C ILE A 421 -15.11 8.15 16.34
N GLU A 422 -15.60 9.40 16.30
CA GLU A 422 -15.04 10.47 15.50
C GLU A 422 -13.58 10.79 15.87
N MET A 423 -13.24 10.67 17.15
CA MET A 423 -11.91 10.99 17.69
C MET A 423 -10.93 9.80 17.72
N CYS A 424 -11.39 8.55 17.52
CA CYS A 424 -10.54 7.36 17.63
C CYS A 424 -9.31 7.42 16.73
N GLN A 425 -9.49 7.69 15.43
CA GLN A 425 -8.37 7.71 14.49
C GLN A 425 -7.43 8.91 14.71
N PRO A 426 -7.91 10.15 14.93
CA PRO A 426 -7.08 11.28 15.31
C PRO A 426 -6.21 11.04 16.55
N ILE A 427 -6.78 10.47 17.61
CA ILE A 427 -6.05 10.16 18.84
C ILE A 427 -5.02 9.04 18.57
N ALA A 428 -5.39 7.99 17.82
CA ALA A 428 -4.46 6.93 17.45
C ALA A 428 -3.27 7.48 16.65
N ASP A 429 -3.50 8.41 15.72
CA ASP A 429 -2.46 9.06 14.93
C ASP A 429 -1.54 9.90 15.82
N MET A 430 -2.09 10.64 16.78
CA MET A 430 -1.34 11.43 17.74
C MET A 430 -0.46 10.55 18.65
N LEU A 431 -1.01 9.48 19.20
CA LEU A 431 -0.26 8.53 20.00
C LEU A 431 0.88 7.86 19.21
N THR A 432 0.58 7.47 17.96
CA THR A 432 1.58 6.88 17.06
C THR A 432 2.70 7.86 16.74
N PHE A 433 2.41 9.14 16.58
CA PHE A 433 3.43 10.17 16.41
C PHE A 433 4.36 10.24 17.62
N PHE A 434 3.82 10.34 18.84
CA PHE A 434 4.61 10.39 20.06
C PHE A 434 5.44 9.12 20.28
N ILE A 435 4.95 7.96 19.82
CA ILE A 435 5.73 6.72 19.83
C ILE A 435 6.83 6.74 18.77
N SER A 436 6.55 7.28 17.56
CA SER A 436 7.50 7.26 16.44
C SER A 436 8.70 8.17 16.64
N VAL A 437 8.51 9.33 17.28
CA VAL A 437 9.55 10.34 17.51
C VAL A 437 10.74 9.81 18.30
N PRO A 438 10.57 9.12 19.46
CA PRO A 438 11.68 8.53 20.22
C PRO A 438 12.47 7.44 19.47
N PHE A 439 11.87 6.80 18.48
CA PHE A 439 12.59 5.86 17.62
C PHE A 439 13.37 6.57 16.51
N LEU A 440 12.78 7.61 15.93
CA LEU A 440 13.31 8.30 14.76
C LEU A 440 14.47 9.23 15.12
N LEU A 441 14.29 10.14 16.09
CA LEU A 441 15.28 11.19 16.40
C LEU A 441 16.65 10.65 16.86
N PRO A 442 16.72 9.70 17.80
CA PRO A 442 18.01 9.13 18.19
C PRO A 442 18.67 8.37 17.06
N PHE A 443 17.89 7.77 16.17
CA PHE A 443 18.44 7.07 15.01
C PHE A 443 19.03 8.04 13.99
N LEU A 444 18.35 9.15 13.70
CA LEU A 444 18.89 10.20 12.83
C LEU A 444 20.17 10.83 13.38
N HIS A 445 20.27 10.96 14.72
CA HIS A 445 21.50 11.42 15.37
C HIS A 445 22.63 10.38 15.23
N ARG A 446 22.33 9.10 15.43
CA ARG A 446 23.32 8.00 15.28
C ARG A 446 23.87 7.91 13.85
N LEU A 447 23.07 8.22 12.81
CA LEU A 447 23.56 8.21 11.43
C LEU A 447 24.69 9.21 11.17
N ASN A 448 24.73 10.34 11.88
CA ASN A 448 25.87 11.27 11.82
C ASN A 448 27.14 10.64 12.40
N GLN A 449 27.01 10.02 13.59
CA GLN A 449 28.15 9.40 14.27
C GLN A 449 28.75 8.22 13.47
N MET A 450 27.90 7.48 12.72
CA MET A 450 28.36 6.35 11.90
C MET A 450 29.16 6.76 10.65
N GLU A 451 29.09 8.03 10.24
CA GLU A 451 29.86 8.54 9.10
C GLU A 451 31.20 9.17 9.55
N GLU A 452 31.28 9.57 10.81
CA GLU A 452 32.50 10.13 11.42
C GLU A 452 33.46 9.04 11.94
N ALA A 453 32.96 7.79 12.05
CA ALA A 453 33.71 6.60 12.48
C ALA A 453 34.16 5.74 11.28
#